data_b08445a0d28b19bf5f376ac43a5d3fdd
#
_entry.id   b08445a0d28b19bf5f376ac43a5d3fdd
#
_cell.length_a   1.000
_cell.length_b   1.000
_cell.length_c   1.000
_cell.angle_alpha   90.00
_cell.angle_beta   90.00
_cell.angle_gamma   90.00
#
_symmetry.space_group_name_H-M   'P 1'
#
loop_
_entity.id
_entity.type
_entity.pdbx_description
1 polymer ?
#
loop_
_entity_poly.entity_id
_entity_poly.type
_entity_poly.pdbx_seq_one_letter_code
_entity_poly.pdbx_strand_id
1 'polypeptide(L)'
;MIEARQSIAVRSPVEGVIESILVQRGGLVKKGTLVATLSSGPERAVLDLARSRATMQGELKSAEARVELTRKKWERADELQKKNFVSANARDEAQAEYRLATEQLRAARENRRLAELDVNRAKEVLAQRSIRSPVNGVVVEVMLRPGELMSSNQKDPIMKIVEIDPLNVELVLPVSQFGRIKVGQLAEVLPEEPVGGRHRARVEIVDSMVDAGSGTFGVRLRLANPGYRIPAGVKCKARF
;
A
#
# COMPACT_ATOMS: atom_id res chain seq x y z
N MET A 1 -17.97 8.92 -26.30
CA MET A 1 -17.04 7.77 -26.49
C MET A 1 -17.01 6.95 -25.22
N ILE A 2 -16.84 5.65 -25.29
CA ILE A 2 -16.66 4.77 -24.11
C ILE A 2 -15.16 4.70 -23.84
N GLU A 3 -14.77 5.06 -22.62
CA GLU A 3 -13.36 5.12 -22.23
C GLU A 3 -13.09 4.28 -20.98
N ALA A 4 -11.83 3.90 -20.80
CA ALA A 4 -11.41 3.31 -19.56
C ALA A 4 -11.60 4.32 -18.42
N ARG A 5 -12.00 3.85 -17.26
CA ARG A 5 -12.14 4.70 -16.07
C ARG A 5 -10.83 5.41 -15.75
N GLN A 6 -9.74 4.66 -15.78
CA GLN A 6 -8.39 5.20 -15.62
C GLN A 6 -7.36 4.28 -16.30
N SER A 7 -6.26 4.91 -16.70
CA SER A 7 -5.11 4.24 -17.26
C SER A 7 -3.90 4.52 -16.38
N ILE A 8 -3.29 3.48 -15.84
CA ILE A 8 -2.21 3.59 -14.87
C ILE A 8 -0.93 3.01 -15.44
N ALA A 9 0.09 3.85 -15.48
CA ALA A 9 1.46 3.45 -15.76
C ALA A 9 2.10 2.93 -14.45
N VAL A 10 2.22 1.62 -14.31
CA VAL A 10 2.80 0.99 -13.12
C VAL A 10 4.32 1.13 -13.17
N ARG A 11 4.86 1.78 -12.13
CA ARG A 11 6.29 2.00 -11.94
C ARG A 11 6.73 1.42 -10.61
N SER A 12 8.04 1.21 -10.46
CA SER A 12 8.62 0.90 -9.16
C SER A 12 8.89 2.18 -8.36
N PRO A 13 8.66 2.17 -7.04
CA PRO A 13 9.08 3.27 -6.18
C PRO A 13 10.60 3.31 -5.93
N VAL A 14 11.32 2.25 -6.29
CA VAL A 14 12.76 2.10 -6.06
C VAL A 14 13.46 1.56 -7.31
N GLU A 15 14.74 1.86 -7.45
CA GLU A 15 15.58 1.34 -8.51
C GLU A 15 15.94 -0.13 -8.27
N GLY A 16 16.15 -0.86 -9.33
CA GLY A 16 16.60 -2.25 -9.26
C GLY A 16 16.39 -3.03 -10.55
N VAL A 17 17.00 -4.19 -10.62
CA VAL A 17 16.82 -5.12 -11.74
C VAL A 17 15.50 -5.87 -11.58
N ILE A 18 14.73 -5.96 -12.65
CA ILE A 18 13.50 -6.76 -12.70
C ILE A 18 13.88 -8.23 -12.60
N GLU A 19 13.44 -8.90 -11.54
CA GLU A 19 13.65 -10.33 -11.33
C GLU A 19 12.62 -11.16 -12.11
N SER A 20 11.34 -10.77 -12.03
CA SER A 20 10.26 -11.46 -12.72
C SER A 20 9.07 -10.54 -13.04
N ILE A 21 8.33 -10.88 -14.09
CA ILE A 21 7.03 -10.30 -14.44
C ILE A 21 6.02 -11.44 -14.41
N LEU A 22 5.00 -11.32 -13.58
CA LEU A 22 4.05 -12.39 -13.26
C LEU A 22 2.73 -12.29 -14.03
N VAL A 23 2.61 -11.28 -14.90
CA VAL A 23 1.40 -11.01 -15.68
C VAL A 23 1.76 -10.80 -17.14
N GLN A 24 0.81 -11.06 -18.03
CA GLN A 24 0.97 -10.89 -19.47
C GLN A 24 -0.04 -9.87 -20.01
N ARG A 25 0.22 -9.35 -21.20
CA ARG A 25 -0.73 -8.51 -21.93
C ARG A 25 -2.07 -9.23 -22.09
N GLY A 26 -3.16 -8.54 -21.82
CA GLY A 26 -4.51 -9.11 -21.81
C GLY A 26 -4.89 -9.77 -20.48
N GLY A 27 -3.94 -9.96 -19.55
CA GLY A 27 -4.20 -10.56 -18.25
C GLY A 27 -5.04 -9.67 -17.34
N LEU A 28 -5.97 -10.29 -16.61
CA LEU A 28 -6.79 -9.63 -15.61
C LEU A 28 -6.03 -9.56 -14.28
N VAL A 29 -6.04 -8.41 -13.66
CA VAL A 29 -5.41 -8.19 -12.35
C VAL A 29 -6.38 -7.54 -11.37
N LYS A 30 -6.28 -7.95 -10.12
CA LYS A 30 -7.00 -7.29 -9.00
C LYS A 30 -6.06 -6.34 -8.28
N LYS A 31 -6.60 -5.31 -7.66
CA LYS A 31 -5.85 -4.42 -6.75
C LYS A 31 -5.10 -5.25 -5.71
N GLY A 32 -3.80 -4.98 -5.55
CA GLY A 32 -2.92 -5.71 -4.64
C GLY A 32 -2.27 -6.97 -5.24
N THR A 33 -2.69 -7.45 -6.41
CA THR A 33 -2.05 -8.58 -7.09
C THR A 33 -0.59 -8.24 -7.41
N LEU A 34 0.32 -9.15 -7.08
CA LEU A 34 1.74 -9.03 -7.42
C LEU A 34 1.92 -9.16 -8.93
N VAL A 35 2.47 -8.13 -9.57
CA VAL A 35 2.60 -8.06 -11.04
C VAL A 35 4.04 -8.15 -11.52
N ALA A 36 5.00 -7.69 -10.68
CA ALA A 36 6.43 -7.82 -10.96
C ALA A 36 7.21 -7.86 -9.64
N THR A 37 8.42 -8.43 -9.68
CA THR A 37 9.39 -8.40 -8.58
C THR A 37 10.71 -7.82 -9.03
N LEU A 38 11.37 -7.08 -8.15
CA LEU A 38 12.74 -6.65 -8.32
C LEU A 38 13.68 -7.57 -7.53
N SER A 39 14.92 -7.67 -7.98
CA SER A 39 15.98 -8.35 -7.23
C SER A 39 16.07 -7.80 -5.81
N SER A 40 16.04 -8.66 -4.82
CA SER A 40 15.85 -8.30 -3.41
C SER A 40 16.79 -9.04 -2.44
N GLY A 41 17.90 -9.60 -2.95
CA GLY A 41 18.88 -10.34 -2.14
C GLY A 41 19.42 -9.55 -0.94
N PRO A 42 19.94 -8.33 -1.13
CA PRO A 42 20.45 -7.51 -0.03
C PRO A 42 19.38 -7.17 1.01
N GLU A 43 18.17 -6.81 0.59
CA GLU A 43 17.07 -6.45 1.50
C GLU A 43 16.58 -7.65 2.32
N ARG A 44 16.55 -8.84 1.73
CA ARG A 44 16.27 -10.08 2.47
C ARG A 44 17.31 -10.34 3.54
N ALA A 45 18.59 -10.21 3.21
CA ALA A 45 19.67 -10.39 4.18
C ALA A 45 19.59 -9.38 5.33
N VAL A 46 19.27 -8.11 5.04
CA VAL A 46 19.07 -7.07 6.06
C VAL A 46 17.88 -7.40 6.96
N LEU A 47 16.77 -7.88 6.38
CA LEU A 47 15.60 -8.31 7.15
C LEU A 47 15.93 -9.49 8.06
N ASP A 48 16.67 -10.48 7.58
CA ASP A 48 17.02 -11.66 8.37
C ASP A 48 17.99 -11.32 9.51
N LEU A 49 18.94 -10.38 9.28
CA LEU A 49 19.79 -9.85 10.34
C LEU A 49 18.94 -9.10 11.40
N ALA A 50 18.02 -8.24 10.98
CA ALA A 50 17.15 -7.52 11.91
C ALA A 50 16.27 -8.49 12.73
N ARG A 51 15.72 -9.53 12.11
CA ARG A 51 14.97 -10.58 12.80
C ARG A 51 15.82 -11.31 13.84
N SER A 52 17.05 -11.68 13.46
CA SER A 52 17.98 -12.34 14.39
C SER A 52 18.26 -11.49 15.61
N ARG A 53 18.49 -10.17 15.43
CA ARG A 53 18.65 -9.23 16.55
C ARG A 53 17.41 -9.11 17.43
N ALA A 54 16.24 -9.01 16.85
CA ALA A 54 14.97 -8.89 17.60
C ALA A 54 14.62 -10.17 18.40
N THR A 55 15.12 -11.33 17.98
CA THR A 55 14.91 -12.60 18.70
C THR A 55 15.93 -12.86 19.80
N MET A 56 16.99 -12.07 19.91
CA MET A 56 17.97 -12.19 20.99
C MET A 56 17.33 -11.91 22.34
N GLN A 57 17.40 -12.88 23.26
CA GLN A 57 16.78 -12.76 24.60
C GLN A 57 17.80 -12.71 25.74
N GLY A 58 19.10 -12.86 25.44
CA GLY A 58 20.13 -13.00 26.46
C GLY A 58 20.22 -11.79 27.40
N GLU A 59 20.26 -10.59 26.81
CA GLU A 59 20.34 -9.33 27.58
C GLU A 59 19.08 -9.12 28.45
N LEU A 60 17.89 -9.35 27.89
CA LEU A 60 16.64 -9.19 28.62
C LEU A 60 16.56 -10.17 29.79
N LYS A 61 16.82 -11.47 29.56
CA LYS A 61 16.78 -12.50 30.59
C LYS A 61 17.81 -12.27 31.69
N SER A 62 19.02 -11.81 31.34
CA SER A 62 20.04 -11.49 32.34
C SER A 62 19.65 -10.30 33.20
N ALA A 63 19.04 -9.26 32.59
CA ALA A 63 18.53 -8.10 33.33
C ALA A 63 17.34 -8.49 34.24
N GLU A 64 16.43 -9.35 33.79
CA GLU A 64 15.32 -9.87 34.60
C GLU A 64 15.83 -10.67 35.82
N ALA A 65 16.79 -11.56 35.60
CA ALA A 65 17.41 -12.33 36.69
C ALA A 65 18.12 -11.43 37.71
N ARG A 66 18.80 -10.35 37.21
CA ARG A 66 19.46 -9.38 38.09
C ARG A 66 18.47 -8.58 38.95
N VAL A 67 17.36 -8.15 38.35
CA VAL A 67 16.27 -7.49 39.10
C VAL A 67 15.73 -8.41 40.21
N GLU A 68 15.46 -9.68 39.88
CA GLU A 68 14.96 -10.63 40.87
C GLU A 68 15.95 -10.85 42.00
N LEU A 69 17.24 -11.00 41.70
CA LEU A 69 18.30 -11.17 42.70
C LEU A 69 18.41 -9.94 43.65
N THR A 70 18.48 -8.74 43.05
CA THR A 70 18.65 -7.48 43.84
C THR A 70 17.40 -7.15 44.60
N ARG A 71 16.20 -7.46 44.12
CA ARG A 71 14.94 -7.35 44.84
C ARG A 71 14.96 -8.21 46.09
N LYS A 72 15.31 -9.49 45.99
CA LYS A 72 15.40 -10.42 47.13
C LYS A 72 16.45 -9.98 48.15
N LYS A 73 17.57 -9.37 47.69
CA LYS A 73 18.58 -8.80 48.59
C LYS A 73 18.02 -7.62 49.40
N TRP A 74 17.38 -6.69 48.68
CA TRP A 74 16.78 -5.50 49.32
C TRP A 74 15.67 -5.90 50.32
N GLU A 75 14.73 -6.77 49.95
CA GLU A 75 13.65 -7.26 50.81
C GLU A 75 14.23 -7.86 52.11
N ARG A 76 15.28 -8.69 52.01
CA ARG A 76 15.97 -9.25 53.18
C ARG A 76 16.64 -8.17 54.03
N ALA A 77 17.34 -7.22 53.40
CA ALA A 77 18.01 -6.13 54.15
C ALA A 77 16.99 -5.25 54.88
N ASP A 78 15.83 -4.96 54.25
CA ASP A 78 14.75 -4.19 54.84
C ASP A 78 14.12 -4.89 56.06
N GLU A 79 13.88 -6.23 55.98
CA GLU A 79 13.39 -7.02 57.09
C GLU A 79 14.40 -7.08 58.28
N LEU A 80 15.68 -7.27 57.96
CA LEU A 80 16.73 -7.34 58.99
C LEU A 80 16.97 -5.96 59.65
N GLN A 81 16.86 -4.87 58.88
CA GLN A 81 16.99 -3.52 59.41
C GLN A 81 15.82 -3.19 60.37
N LYS A 82 14.58 -3.59 60.08
CA LYS A 82 13.42 -3.45 60.96
C LYS A 82 13.62 -4.19 62.28
N LYS A 83 14.44 -5.27 62.27
CA LYS A 83 14.81 -6.03 63.48
C LYS A 83 16.11 -5.54 64.12
N ASN A 84 16.72 -4.43 63.64
CA ASN A 84 18.01 -3.88 64.07
C ASN A 84 19.23 -4.82 63.90
N PHE A 85 19.17 -5.80 62.95
CA PHE A 85 20.29 -6.69 62.67
C PHE A 85 21.27 -6.17 61.64
N VAL A 86 20.88 -5.15 60.82
CA VAL A 86 21.75 -4.50 59.86
C VAL A 86 21.62 -2.99 59.92
N SER A 87 22.64 -2.26 59.46
CA SER A 87 22.63 -0.80 59.44
C SER A 87 21.66 -0.23 58.39
N ALA A 88 21.21 1.00 58.57
CA ALA A 88 20.43 1.73 57.58
C ALA A 88 21.19 1.84 56.22
N ASN A 89 22.52 2.08 56.29
CA ASN A 89 23.36 2.15 55.11
C ASN A 89 23.33 0.86 54.27
N ALA A 90 23.39 -0.32 54.90
CA ALA A 90 23.33 -1.60 54.22
C ALA A 90 21.99 -1.83 53.48
N ARG A 91 20.90 -1.40 54.10
CA ARG A 91 19.57 -1.42 53.47
C ARG A 91 19.48 -0.45 52.28
N ASP A 92 20.00 0.77 52.45
CA ASP A 92 19.97 1.81 51.41
C ASP A 92 20.86 1.43 50.22
N GLU A 93 22.01 0.77 50.44
CA GLU A 93 22.84 0.21 49.41
C GLU A 93 22.10 -0.89 48.60
N ALA A 94 21.47 -1.83 49.30
CA ALA A 94 20.68 -2.87 48.62
C ALA A 94 19.50 -2.29 47.85
N GLN A 95 18.89 -1.21 48.32
CA GLN A 95 17.85 -0.48 47.61
C GLN A 95 18.37 0.21 46.36
N ALA A 96 19.55 0.82 46.42
CA ALA A 96 20.19 1.46 45.25
C ALA A 96 20.57 0.42 44.21
N GLU A 97 21.10 -0.75 44.59
CA GLU A 97 21.37 -1.86 43.65
C GLU A 97 20.09 -2.33 42.95
N TYR A 98 19.00 -2.47 43.68
CA TYR A 98 17.69 -2.87 43.08
C TYR A 98 17.18 -1.83 42.09
N ARG A 99 17.26 -0.54 42.41
CA ARG A 99 16.86 0.55 41.51
C ARG A 99 17.71 0.53 40.25
N LEU A 100 19.04 0.39 40.37
CA LEU A 100 19.94 0.29 39.21
C LEU A 100 19.59 -0.90 38.31
N ALA A 101 19.36 -2.08 38.89
CA ALA A 101 18.96 -3.25 38.14
C ALA A 101 17.62 -3.05 37.41
N THR A 102 16.67 -2.34 38.04
CA THR A 102 15.36 -2.01 37.42
C THR A 102 15.54 -1.11 36.19
N GLU A 103 16.40 -0.09 36.27
CA GLU A 103 16.70 0.78 35.13
C GLU A 103 17.44 0.03 34.01
N GLN A 104 18.34 -0.91 34.37
CA GLN A 104 18.99 -1.78 33.39
C GLN A 104 17.98 -2.69 32.65
N LEU A 105 17.00 -3.23 33.35
CA LEU A 105 15.91 -4.00 32.75
C LEU A 105 15.06 -3.13 31.81
N ARG A 106 14.79 -1.90 32.21
CA ARG A 106 14.07 -0.94 31.38
C ARG A 106 14.84 -0.67 30.06
N ALA A 107 16.13 -0.40 30.14
CA ALA A 107 16.99 -0.20 29.00
C ALA A 107 17.02 -1.43 28.06
N ALA A 108 17.12 -2.65 28.62
CA ALA A 108 17.09 -3.87 27.84
C ALA A 108 15.74 -4.07 27.11
N ARG A 109 14.62 -3.70 27.73
CA ARG A 109 13.29 -3.71 27.08
C ARG A 109 13.16 -2.68 25.95
N GLU A 110 13.69 -1.48 26.16
CA GLU A 110 13.73 -0.43 25.14
C GLU A 110 14.59 -0.86 23.94
N ASN A 111 15.76 -1.44 24.16
CA ASN A 111 16.62 -1.99 23.12
C ASN A 111 15.92 -3.07 22.28
N ARG A 112 15.20 -3.97 22.95
CA ARG A 112 14.39 -4.97 22.25
C ARG A 112 13.32 -4.35 21.37
N ARG A 113 12.62 -3.34 21.88
CA ARG A 113 11.60 -2.60 21.11
C ARG A 113 12.19 -1.92 19.89
N LEU A 114 13.37 -1.32 20.01
CA LEU A 114 14.09 -0.74 18.87
C LEU A 114 14.44 -1.80 17.82
N ALA A 115 14.91 -2.97 18.22
CA ALA A 115 15.17 -4.07 17.30
C ALA A 115 13.90 -4.56 16.58
N GLU A 116 12.75 -4.61 17.26
CA GLU A 116 11.45 -4.91 16.64
C GLU A 116 11.02 -3.86 15.60
N LEU A 117 11.29 -2.58 15.86
CA LEU A 117 11.05 -1.50 14.90
C LEU A 117 11.98 -1.60 13.68
N ASP A 118 13.23 -2.00 13.87
CA ASP A 118 14.16 -2.25 12.76
C ASP A 118 13.70 -3.39 11.86
N VAL A 119 13.10 -4.45 12.41
CA VAL A 119 12.45 -5.51 11.62
C VAL A 119 11.33 -4.95 10.75
N ASN A 120 10.48 -4.08 11.32
CA ASN A 120 9.38 -3.49 10.57
C ASN A 120 9.90 -2.59 9.44
N ARG A 121 10.92 -1.77 9.72
CA ARG A 121 11.57 -0.95 8.70
C ARG A 121 12.14 -1.80 7.57
N ALA A 122 12.88 -2.88 7.90
CA ALA A 122 13.44 -3.78 6.90
C ALA A 122 12.37 -4.50 6.06
N LYS A 123 11.22 -4.84 6.66
CA LYS A 123 10.06 -5.40 5.94
C LYS A 123 9.48 -4.42 4.92
N GLU A 124 9.31 -3.16 5.31
CA GLU A 124 8.78 -2.12 4.41
C GLU A 124 9.74 -1.87 3.22
N VAL A 125 11.04 -1.82 3.48
CA VAL A 125 12.05 -1.69 2.42
C VAL A 125 11.99 -2.88 1.46
N LEU A 126 11.90 -4.10 1.98
CA LEU A 126 11.73 -5.30 1.15
C LEU A 126 10.41 -5.29 0.37
N ALA A 127 9.32 -4.80 0.97
CA ALA A 127 8.01 -4.72 0.30
C ALA A 127 8.03 -3.84 -0.95
N GLN A 128 8.88 -2.81 -0.99
CA GLN A 128 9.07 -1.94 -2.15
C GLN A 128 9.65 -2.68 -3.38
N ARG A 129 10.27 -3.84 -3.17
CA ARG A 129 10.75 -4.73 -4.26
C ARG A 129 9.63 -5.54 -4.91
N SER A 130 8.43 -5.51 -4.34
CA SER A 130 7.25 -6.23 -4.83
C SER A 130 6.26 -5.24 -5.44
N ILE A 131 6.17 -5.23 -6.76
CA ILE A 131 5.29 -4.32 -7.49
C ILE A 131 3.91 -4.93 -7.60
N ARG A 132 2.91 -4.20 -7.09
CA ARG A 132 1.51 -4.66 -7.07
C ARG A 132 0.61 -3.75 -7.88
N SER A 133 -0.45 -4.32 -8.44
CA SER A 133 -1.46 -3.54 -9.16
C SER A 133 -2.19 -2.59 -8.19
N PRO A 134 -2.25 -1.29 -8.49
CA PRO A 134 -3.00 -0.33 -7.67
C PRO A 134 -4.52 -0.40 -7.90
N VAL A 135 -4.97 -1.07 -8.98
CA VAL A 135 -6.37 -1.13 -9.41
C VAL A 135 -6.77 -2.52 -9.86
N ASN A 136 -8.09 -2.73 -9.99
CA ASN A 136 -8.63 -3.85 -10.74
C ASN A 136 -8.63 -3.48 -12.23
N GLY A 137 -8.15 -4.34 -13.10
CA GLY A 137 -8.11 -3.99 -14.52
C GLY A 137 -7.46 -5.04 -15.39
N VAL A 138 -7.15 -4.61 -16.61
CA VAL A 138 -6.50 -5.41 -17.65
C VAL A 138 -5.12 -4.84 -17.96
N VAL A 139 -4.13 -5.70 -18.08
CA VAL A 139 -2.79 -5.32 -18.54
C VAL A 139 -2.83 -5.08 -20.04
N VAL A 140 -2.68 -3.84 -20.49
CA VAL A 140 -2.70 -3.49 -21.91
C VAL A 140 -1.33 -3.59 -22.56
N GLU A 141 -0.28 -3.38 -21.76
CA GLU A 141 1.08 -3.37 -22.27
C GLU A 141 2.06 -3.75 -21.16
N VAL A 142 3.09 -4.51 -21.50
CA VAL A 142 4.25 -4.80 -20.65
C VAL A 142 5.46 -4.27 -21.41
N MET A 143 6.14 -3.27 -20.85
CA MET A 143 7.19 -2.50 -21.53
C MET A 143 8.58 -3.00 -21.17
N LEU A 144 8.78 -3.42 -19.93
CA LEU A 144 10.08 -3.90 -19.45
C LEU A 144 10.08 -5.42 -19.32
N ARG A 145 11.27 -6.01 -19.32
CA ARG A 145 11.50 -7.46 -19.26
C ARG A 145 12.34 -7.86 -18.04
N PRO A 146 12.27 -9.12 -17.60
CA PRO A 146 13.19 -9.64 -16.60
C PRO A 146 14.66 -9.45 -17.07
N GLY A 147 15.51 -9.03 -16.14
CA GLY A 147 16.91 -8.69 -16.37
C GLY A 147 17.17 -7.21 -16.69
N GLU A 148 16.14 -6.43 -17.01
CA GLU A 148 16.30 -4.99 -17.27
C GLU A 148 16.41 -4.21 -15.97
N LEU A 149 17.28 -3.18 -16.00
CA LEU A 149 17.46 -2.25 -14.87
C LEU A 149 16.37 -1.18 -14.92
N MET A 150 15.63 -1.06 -13.86
CA MET A 150 14.74 0.07 -13.66
C MET A 150 15.46 1.17 -12.88
N SER A 151 15.62 2.34 -13.50
CA SER A 151 16.22 3.53 -12.91
C SER A 151 15.18 4.62 -12.66
N SER A 152 15.40 5.46 -11.66
CA SER A 152 14.54 6.62 -11.36
C SER A 152 14.45 7.63 -12.52
N ASN A 153 15.47 7.68 -13.37
CA ASN A 153 15.51 8.54 -14.55
C ASN A 153 14.80 7.95 -15.77
N GLN A 154 14.42 6.69 -15.73
CA GLN A 154 13.74 6.00 -16.84
C GLN A 154 12.26 6.39 -16.86
N LYS A 155 11.83 6.97 -17.99
CA LYS A 155 10.43 7.43 -18.17
C LYS A 155 9.46 6.27 -18.40
N ASP A 156 9.95 5.13 -18.85
CA ASP A 156 9.10 4.00 -19.22
C ASP A 156 8.62 3.25 -17.98
N PRO A 157 7.30 3.02 -17.87
CA PRO A 157 6.74 2.19 -16.80
C PRO A 157 7.05 0.70 -17.06
N ILE A 158 6.94 -0.12 -16.03
CA ILE A 158 7.06 -1.58 -16.16
C ILE A 158 5.92 -2.11 -17.06
N MET A 159 4.72 -1.63 -16.80
CA MET A 159 3.52 -2.01 -17.53
C MET A 159 2.43 -0.95 -17.43
N LYS A 160 1.44 -1.05 -18.31
CA LYS A 160 0.24 -0.22 -18.32
C LYS A 160 -0.98 -1.06 -18.00
N ILE A 161 -1.73 -0.66 -16.98
CA ILE A 161 -2.98 -1.32 -16.56
C ILE A 161 -4.12 -0.33 -16.74
N VAL A 162 -5.23 -0.80 -17.31
CA VAL A 162 -6.45 0.00 -17.47
C VAL A 162 -7.59 -0.58 -16.66
N GLU A 163 -8.30 0.28 -15.97
CA GLU A 163 -9.54 -0.06 -15.28
C GLU A 163 -10.71 0.14 -16.26
N ILE A 164 -11.34 -0.96 -16.63
CA ILE A 164 -12.45 -0.99 -17.60
C ILE A 164 -13.77 -1.50 -16.98
N ASP A 165 -13.83 -1.62 -15.67
CA ASP A 165 -15.06 -1.82 -14.92
C ASP A 165 -15.01 -1.02 -13.62
N PRO A 166 -15.85 0.03 -13.53
CA PRO A 166 -16.74 0.55 -14.56
C PRO A 166 -16.01 1.28 -15.68
N LEU A 167 -16.67 1.47 -16.83
CA LEU A 167 -16.25 2.35 -17.90
C LEU A 167 -16.79 3.76 -17.70
N ASN A 168 -16.10 4.74 -18.26
CA ASN A 168 -16.60 6.10 -18.45
C ASN A 168 -17.19 6.24 -19.84
N VAL A 169 -18.32 6.93 -19.95
CA VAL A 169 -18.90 7.31 -21.24
C VAL A 169 -18.87 8.84 -21.31
N GLU A 170 -18.00 9.36 -22.15
CA GLU A 170 -17.89 10.79 -22.40
C GLU A 170 -18.83 11.17 -23.55
N LEU A 171 -19.73 12.09 -23.25
CA LEU A 171 -20.71 12.65 -24.19
C LEU A 171 -20.46 14.15 -24.32
N VAL A 172 -20.63 14.65 -25.54
CA VAL A 172 -20.64 16.09 -25.83
C VAL A 172 -22.03 16.43 -26.31
N LEU A 173 -22.68 17.34 -25.62
CA LEU A 173 -24.08 17.69 -25.83
C LEU A 173 -24.24 19.20 -26.15
N PRO A 174 -25.21 19.56 -27.02
CA PRO A 174 -25.46 20.98 -27.31
C PRO A 174 -26.01 21.72 -26.08
N VAL A 175 -25.64 22.98 -25.94
CA VAL A 175 -26.06 23.84 -24.82
C VAL A 175 -27.58 23.90 -24.62
N SER A 176 -28.38 23.69 -25.68
CA SER A 176 -29.83 23.64 -25.59
C SER A 176 -30.38 22.55 -24.65
N GLN A 177 -29.56 21.56 -24.31
CA GLN A 177 -29.88 20.50 -23.34
C GLN A 177 -29.33 20.81 -21.93
N PHE A 178 -28.62 21.89 -21.77
CA PHE A 178 -28.08 22.28 -20.46
C PHE A 178 -29.21 22.50 -19.45
N GLY A 179 -29.02 21.96 -18.24
CA GLY A 179 -30.05 22.00 -17.18
C GLY A 179 -31.14 20.93 -17.27
N ARG A 180 -31.31 20.26 -18.42
CA ARG A 180 -32.25 19.13 -18.56
C ARG A 180 -31.67 17.81 -18.04
N ILE A 181 -30.35 17.65 -18.14
CA ILE A 181 -29.64 16.46 -17.69
C ILE A 181 -29.12 16.69 -16.27
N LYS A 182 -29.39 15.76 -15.38
CA LYS A 182 -29.02 15.85 -13.97
C LYS A 182 -28.12 14.69 -13.55
N VAL A 183 -27.21 14.95 -12.63
CA VAL A 183 -26.41 13.91 -11.97
C VAL A 183 -27.34 12.87 -11.33
N GLY A 184 -27.01 11.59 -11.51
CA GLY A 184 -27.81 10.46 -11.05
C GLY A 184 -28.84 9.95 -12.05
N GLN A 185 -29.17 10.71 -13.12
CA GLN A 185 -30.10 10.30 -14.17
C GLN A 185 -29.57 9.05 -14.91
N LEU A 186 -30.49 8.17 -15.29
CA LEU A 186 -30.16 7.00 -16.10
C LEU A 186 -30.23 7.38 -17.59
N ALA A 187 -29.29 6.84 -18.35
CA ALA A 187 -29.26 6.93 -19.79
C ALA A 187 -29.02 5.55 -20.41
N GLU A 188 -29.52 5.32 -21.60
CA GLU A 188 -29.25 4.15 -22.41
C GLU A 188 -28.08 4.45 -23.33
N VAL A 189 -27.00 3.70 -23.20
CA VAL A 189 -25.78 3.78 -24.03
C VAL A 189 -25.85 2.70 -25.09
N LEU A 190 -25.64 3.11 -26.35
CA LEU A 190 -25.66 2.25 -27.54
C LEU A 190 -24.27 2.32 -28.17
N PRO A 191 -23.37 1.35 -27.88
CA PRO A 191 -22.09 1.24 -28.55
C PRO A 191 -22.29 0.96 -30.06
N GLU A 192 -21.35 1.45 -30.89
CA GLU A 192 -21.34 1.12 -32.32
C GLU A 192 -20.96 -0.36 -32.54
N GLU A 193 -21.41 -0.90 -33.68
CA GLU A 193 -21.01 -2.23 -34.13
C GLU A 193 -19.47 -2.33 -34.24
N PRO A 194 -18.84 -3.50 -33.95
CA PRO A 194 -19.48 -4.82 -33.70
C PRO A 194 -19.88 -5.07 -32.24
N VAL A 195 -19.66 -4.15 -31.30
CA VAL A 195 -20.00 -4.32 -29.89
C VAL A 195 -21.51 -4.32 -29.69
N GLY A 196 -22.21 -3.31 -30.21
CA GLY A 196 -23.65 -3.21 -30.20
C GLY A 196 -24.30 -3.29 -28.81
N GLY A 197 -25.60 -3.60 -28.79
CA GLY A 197 -26.36 -3.78 -27.56
C GLY A 197 -26.87 -2.48 -26.96
N ARG A 198 -27.62 -2.64 -25.84
CA ARG A 198 -28.17 -1.52 -25.05
C ARG A 198 -27.70 -1.66 -23.62
N HIS A 199 -27.06 -0.63 -23.11
CA HIS A 199 -26.47 -0.67 -21.78
C HIS A 199 -26.95 0.51 -20.96
N ARG A 200 -27.34 0.26 -19.70
CA ARG A 200 -27.74 1.33 -18.77
C ARG A 200 -26.51 1.94 -18.14
N ALA A 201 -26.41 3.26 -18.22
CA ALA A 201 -25.39 4.04 -17.54
C ALA A 201 -26.04 5.12 -16.70
N ARG A 202 -25.30 5.62 -15.71
CA ARG A 202 -25.75 6.68 -14.81
C ARG A 202 -24.90 7.92 -15.01
N VAL A 203 -25.51 9.07 -15.12
CA VAL A 203 -24.82 10.36 -15.17
C VAL A 203 -24.06 10.56 -13.86
N GLU A 204 -22.73 10.70 -13.95
CA GLU A 204 -21.83 10.90 -12.82
C GLU A 204 -21.43 12.38 -12.71
N ILE A 205 -21.14 13.01 -13.86
CA ILE A 205 -20.74 14.40 -13.94
C ILE A 205 -21.49 15.09 -15.07
N VAL A 206 -21.90 16.32 -14.84
CA VAL A 206 -22.36 17.27 -15.85
C VAL A 206 -21.44 18.48 -15.74
N ASP A 207 -20.72 18.81 -16.79
CA ASP A 207 -19.80 19.93 -16.78
C ASP A 207 -20.56 21.24 -16.55
N SER A 208 -20.04 22.07 -15.66
CA SER A 208 -20.60 23.41 -15.38
C SER A 208 -20.14 24.45 -16.39
N MET A 209 -19.16 24.09 -17.24
CA MET A 209 -18.59 24.99 -18.24
C MET A 209 -19.04 24.58 -19.63
N VAL A 210 -19.51 25.54 -20.40
CA VAL A 210 -19.87 25.39 -21.81
C VAL A 210 -18.71 25.86 -22.66
N ASP A 211 -18.31 25.11 -23.64
CA ASP A 211 -17.37 25.54 -24.67
C ASP A 211 -18.09 26.54 -25.59
N ALA A 212 -17.66 27.82 -25.53
CA ALA A 212 -18.27 28.88 -26.29
C ALA A 212 -18.04 28.74 -27.81
N GLY A 213 -16.95 28.07 -28.25
CA GLY A 213 -16.63 27.88 -29.65
C GLY A 213 -17.53 26.85 -30.32
N SER A 214 -17.81 25.73 -29.62
CA SER A 214 -18.68 24.68 -30.14
C SER A 214 -20.13 24.76 -29.69
N GLY A 215 -20.44 25.59 -28.69
CA GLY A 215 -21.77 25.65 -28.09
C GLY A 215 -22.18 24.36 -27.38
N THR A 216 -21.21 23.61 -26.81
CA THR A 216 -21.45 22.29 -26.23
C THR A 216 -20.95 22.20 -24.78
N PHE A 217 -21.41 21.19 -24.05
CA PHE A 217 -20.91 20.86 -22.72
C PHE A 217 -20.69 19.36 -22.59
N GLY A 218 -19.80 18.95 -21.69
CA GLY A 218 -19.46 17.54 -21.44
C GLY A 218 -20.41 16.91 -20.41
N VAL A 219 -20.70 15.64 -20.61
CA VAL A 219 -21.42 14.79 -19.64
C VAL A 219 -20.71 13.46 -19.54
N ARG A 220 -20.31 13.10 -18.32
CA ARG A 220 -19.73 11.77 -18.03
C ARG A 220 -20.75 10.85 -17.42
N LEU A 221 -20.87 9.67 -17.98
CA LEU A 221 -21.68 8.62 -17.42
C LEU A 221 -20.81 7.46 -16.94
N ARG A 222 -21.27 6.80 -15.91
CA ARG A 222 -20.68 5.59 -15.38
C ARG A 222 -21.43 4.38 -15.93
N LEU A 223 -20.70 3.51 -16.65
CA LEU A 223 -21.23 2.30 -17.27
C LEU A 223 -20.59 1.10 -16.58
N ALA A 224 -21.39 0.26 -15.91
CA ALA A 224 -20.91 -1.00 -15.37
C ALA A 224 -20.53 -1.97 -16.50
N ASN A 225 -19.40 -2.64 -16.35
CA ASN A 225 -18.86 -3.57 -17.35
C ASN A 225 -18.45 -4.92 -16.70
N PRO A 226 -19.37 -5.62 -16.01
CA PRO A 226 -19.04 -6.88 -15.37
C PRO A 226 -18.59 -7.90 -16.40
N GLY A 227 -17.43 -8.53 -16.13
CA GLY A 227 -16.83 -9.50 -17.05
C GLY A 227 -16.09 -8.88 -18.25
N TYR A 228 -15.88 -7.54 -18.23
CA TYR A 228 -15.05 -6.82 -19.22
C TYR A 228 -15.49 -7.03 -20.69
N ARG A 229 -16.80 -7.11 -20.93
CA ARG A 229 -17.38 -7.44 -22.25
C ARG A 229 -17.33 -6.27 -23.21
N ILE A 230 -17.37 -5.05 -22.72
CA ILE A 230 -17.32 -3.83 -23.53
C ILE A 230 -15.89 -3.32 -23.52
N PRO A 231 -15.21 -3.25 -24.68
CA PRO A 231 -13.89 -2.66 -24.75
C PRO A 231 -13.94 -1.15 -24.62
N ALA A 232 -12.90 -0.56 -24.02
CA ALA A 232 -12.71 0.88 -24.06
C ALA A 232 -12.26 1.35 -25.45
N GLY A 233 -12.55 2.60 -25.83
CA GLY A 233 -12.21 3.18 -27.12
C GLY A 233 -13.34 3.12 -28.15
N VAL A 234 -14.50 2.57 -27.82
CA VAL A 234 -15.63 2.42 -28.72
C VAL A 234 -16.46 3.70 -28.76
N LYS A 235 -16.89 4.11 -29.94
CA LYS A 235 -17.88 5.17 -30.11
C LYS A 235 -19.26 4.70 -29.65
N CYS A 236 -20.08 5.61 -29.20
CA CYS A 236 -21.42 5.29 -28.73
C CYS A 236 -22.39 6.46 -28.93
N LYS A 237 -23.68 6.16 -28.94
CA LYS A 237 -24.77 7.13 -28.79
C LYS A 237 -25.38 6.93 -27.40
N ALA A 238 -25.99 8.00 -26.86
CA ALA A 238 -26.75 7.92 -25.61
C ALA A 238 -28.14 8.49 -25.80
N ARG A 239 -29.10 7.92 -25.08
CA ARG A 239 -30.50 8.39 -24.99
C ARG A 239 -30.82 8.60 -23.51
N PHE A 240 -31.36 9.76 -23.17
CA PHE A 240 -31.77 10.16 -21.82
C PHE A 240 -33.28 9.99 -21.64
#